data_24f914fcc0680088e4d668da1e0c2cd8
#
_entry.id   24f914fcc0680088e4d668da1e0c2cd8
#
_cell.length_a   1.000
_cell.length_b   1.000
_cell.length_c   1.000
_cell.angle_alpha   90.00
_cell.angle_beta   90.00
_cell.angle_gamma   90.00
#
_symmetry.space_group_name_H-M   'P 1'
#
loop_
_entity.id
_entity.type
_entity.pdbx_description
1 polymer ?
#
loop_
_entity_poly.entity_id
_entity_poly.type
_entity_poly.pdbx_seq_one_letter_code
_entity_poly.pdbx_strand_id
1 'polypeptide(L)'
;MTGILGGTFDPPHNGHVALARAALEALPIDRLVVLVAARPGHRAVVADADTRLRLAQEAFAGLPAEVVLDEHAFTVDAVRGGHFGDAVFVVGADEGAAFPTWKEPDEVLRWVRLAVGTRSGYPPPDLERYGDRVISFELDSPDVSADQVRARVQEGQPVHDLVPEPVAEAISELGLYRGYTDSAAEKDPKSH
;
A
#
# COMPACT_ATOMS: atom_id res chain seq x y z
N MET A 1 -0.60 -17.79 10.28
CA MET A 1 -0.36 -16.36 10.66
C MET A 1 -1.04 -15.44 9.64
N THR A 2 -1.54 -14.30 10.06
CA THR A 2 -2.20 -13.34 9.16
C THR A 2 -1.21 -12.29 8.67
N GLY A 3 -1.16 -12.03 7.36
CA GLY A 3 -0.51 -10.85 6.79
C GLY A 3 -1.48 -9.69 6.72
N ILE A 4 -1.01 -8.48 7.01
CA ILE A 4 -1.80 -7.24 6.91
C ILE A 4 -1.09 -6.34 5.90
N LEU A 5 -1.80 -5.86 4.90
CA LEU A 5 -1.30 -4.92 3.91
C LEU A 5 -2.17 -3.66 3.93
N GLY A 6 -1.64 -2.57 4.46
CA GLY A 6 -2.35 -1.29 4.52
C GLY A 6 -2.00 -0.37 3.35
N GLY A 7 -2.97 0.39 2.86
CA GLY A 7 -2.71 1.36 1.82
C GLY A 7 -3.89 2.27 1.48
N THR A 8 -3.60 3.32 0.75
CA THR A 8 -4.62 4.23 0.19
C THR A 8 -5.29 3.63 -1.03
N PHE A 9 -4.52 2.92 -1.88
CA PHE A 9 -4.97 2.26 -3.11
C PHE A 9 -5.73 3.19 -4.08
N ASP A 10 -5.12 4.30 -4.43
CA ASP A 10 -5.72 5.35 -5.28
C ASP A 10 -4.94 5.62 -6.59
N PRO A 11 -4.90 4.65 -7.55
CA PRO A 11 -5.41 3.28 -7.47
C PRO A 11 -4.41 2.26 -6.90
N PRO A 12 -4.84 1.02 -6.62
CA PRO A 12 -3.94 -0.10 -6.46
C PRO A 12 -3.20 -0.38 -7.78
N HIS A 13 -1.96 -0.86 -7.70
CA HIS A 13 -1.11 -1.09 -8.86
C HIS A 13 -0.30 -2.39 -8.73
N ASN A 14 0.38 -2.78 -9.80
CA ASN A 14 1.13 -4.04 -9.86
C ASN A 14 2.19 -4.17 -8.77
N GLY A 15 2.76 -3.05 -8.28
CA GLY A 15 3.68 -3.06 -7.13
C GLY A 15 3.03 -3.53 -5.83
N HIS A 16 1.77 -3.15 -5.57
CA HIS A 16 1.03 -3.64 -4.40
C HIS A 16 0.74 -5.14 -4.51
N VAL A 17 0.35 -5.61 -5.69
CA VAL A 17 0.07 -7.04 -5.92
C VAL A 17 1.35 -7.87 -5.82
N ALA A 18 2.47 -7.38 -6.36
CA ALA A 18 3.77 -8.04 -6.25
C ALA A 18 4.21 -8.16 -4.78
N LEU A 19 4.06 -7.09 -3.99
CA LEU A 19 4.35 -7.10 -2.55
C LEU A 19 3.51 -8.15 -1.81
N ALA A 20 2.21 -8.21 -2.09
CA ALA A 20 1.29 -9.18 -1.51
C ALA A 20 1.68 -10.63 -1.84
N ARG A 21 2.00 -10.91 -3.10
CA ARG A 21 2.45 -12.25 -3.56
C ARG A 21 3.77 -12.66 -2.92
N ALA A 22 4.77 -11.78 -2.94
CA ALA A 22 6.07 -12.07 -2.35
C ALA A 22 5.96 -12.34 -0.85
N ALA A 23 5.10 -11.61 -0.12
CA ALA A 23 4.85 -11.86 1.28
C ALA A 23 4.19 -13.23 1.53
N LEU A 24 3.19 -13.63 0.72
CA LEU A 24 2.55 -14.94 0.79
C LEU A 24 3.52 -16.09 0.49
N GLU A 25 4.49 -15.89 -0.38
CA GLU A 25 5.49 -16.89 -0.76
C GLU A 25 6.64 -16.99 0.26
N ALA A 26 7.09 -15.86 0.79
CA ALA A 26 8.29 -15.80 1.64
C ALA A 26 8.01 -15.96 3.14
N LEU A 27 6.80 -15.65 3.59
CA LEU A 27 6.46 -15.61 5.01
C LEU A 27 5.45 -16.73 5.35
N PRO A 28 5.44 -17.24 6.59
CA PRO A 28 4.48 -18.27 7.03
C PRO A 28 3.09 -17.67 7.29
N ILE A 29 2.52 -16.97 6.28
CA ILE A 29 1.19 -16.39 6.32
C ILE A 29 0.23 -17.20 5.43
N ASP A 30 -0.98 -17.41 5.90
CA ASP A 30 -1.97 -18.24 5.23
C ASP A 30 -2.98 -17.40 4.46
N ARG A 31 -3.14 -16.14 4.86
CA ARG A 31 -4.07 -15.18 4.26
C ARG A 31 -3.59 -13.76 4.47
N LEU A 32 -4.05 -12.86 3.62
CA LEU A 32 -3.88 -11.43 3.76
C LEU A 32 -5.19 -10.76 4.20
N VAL A 33 -5.06 -9.71 5.03
CA VAL A 33 -6.09 -8.71 5.23
C VAL A 33 -5.57 -7.41 4.62
N VAL A 34 -6.23 -6.95 3.55
CA VAL A 34 -5.89 -5.70 2.87
C VAL A 34 -6.75 -4.59 3.45
N LEU A 35 -6.12 -3.64 4.12
CA LEU A 35 -6.77 -2.51 4.79
C LEU A 35 -6.75 -1.30 3.87
N VAL A 36 -7.89 -0.95 3.28
CA VAL A 36 -8.06 0.25 2.46
C VAL A 36 -8.38 1.43 3.38
N ALA A 37 -7.49 2.40 3.50
CA ALA A 37 -7.69 3.55 4.37
C ALA A 37 -8.91 4.38 3.92
N ALA A 38 -9.95 4.44 4.75
CA ALA A 38 -11.14 5.24 4.45
C ALA A 38 -10.79 6.73 4.41
N ARG A 39 -9.99 7.18 5.37
CA ARG A 39 -9.57 8.57 5.55
C ARG A 39 -8.05 8.67 5.72
N PRO A 40 -7.25 8.60 4.64
CA PRO A 40 -5.79 8.72 4.74
C PRO A 40 -5.41 10.16 5.13
N GLY A 41 -5.16 10.39 6.41
CA GLY A 41 -5.03 11.72 7.00
C GLY A 41 -3.84 12.56 6.52
N HIS A 42 -2.90 11.95 5.81
CA HIS A 42 -1.67 12.62 5.33
C HIS A 42 -1.53 12.61 3.80
N ARG A 43 -2.49 12.03 3.07
CA ARG A 43 -2.46 11.97 1.60
C ARG A 43 -3.77 12.51 1.03
N ALA A 44 -3.68 13.38 0.03
CA ALA A 44 -4.82 13.73 -0.79
C ALA A 44 -5.23 12.48 -1.60
N VAL A 45 -6.53 12.24 -1.70
CA VAL A 45 -7.12 11.17 -2.51
C VAL A 45 -7.97 11.75 -3.61
N VAL A 46 -8.03 11.05 -4.74
CA VAL A 46 -8.84 11.43 -5.90
C VAL A 46 -10.13 10.63 -5.93
N ALA A 47 -10.03 9.31 -5.78
CA ALA A 47 -11.21 8.45 -5.70
C ALA A 47 -11.72 8.36 -4.26
N ASP A 48 -13.04 8.30 -4.10
CA ASP A 48 -13.67 8.08 -2.80
C ASP A 48 -13.34 6.71 -2.21
N ALA A 49 -13.65 6.51 -0.92
CA ALA A 49 -13.27 5.31 -0.20
C ALA A 49 -13.90 4.03 -0.77
N ASP A 50 -15.16 4.08 -1.18
CA ASP A 50 -15.88 2.92 -1.73
C ASP A 50 -15.32 2.53 -3.10
N THR A 51 -15.01 3.52 -3.93
CA THR A 51 -14.33 3.31 -5.22
C THR A 51 -12.96 2.66 -5.01
N ARG A 52 -12.15 3.16 -4.08
CA ARG A 52 -10.83 2.58 -3.77
C ARG A 52 -10.92 1.17 -3.21
N LEU A 53 -11.93 0.91 -2.38
CA LEU A 53 -12.24 -0.44 -1.88
C LEU A 53 -12.55 -1.39 -3.04
N ARG A 54 -13.45 -0.99 -3.97
CA ARG A 54 -13.76 -1.79 -5.17
C ARG A 54 -12.50 -2.07 -5.99
N LEU A 55 -11.70 -1.06 -6.29
CA LEU A 55 -10.46 -1.23 -7.07
C LEU A 55 -9.49 -2.18 -6.36
N ALA A 56 -9.38 -2.11 -5.03
CA ALA A 56 -8.53 -3.03 -4.27
C ALA A 56 -9.09 -4.46 -4.30
N GLN A 57 -10.39 -4.66 -4.20
CA GLN A 57 -11.03 -5.98 -4.35
C GLN A 57 -10.70 -6.60 -5.71
N GLU A 58 -10.80 -5.83 -6.79
CA GLU A 58 -10.41 -6.26 -8.14
C GLU A 58 -8.91 -6.59 -8.23
N ALA A 59 -8.05 -5.76 -7.65
CA ALA A 59 -6.60 -5.96 -7.70
C ALA A 59 -6.13 -7.23 -6.98
N PHE A 60 -6.75 -7.59 -5.88
CA PHE A 60 -6.34 -8.71 -5.02
C PHE A 60 -7.22 -9.97 -5.19
N ALA A 61 -8.20 -9.99 -6.11
CA ALA A 61 -9.16 -11.09 -6.28
C ALA A 61 -8.50 -12.46 -6.53
N GLY A 62 -7.29 -12.49 -7.10
CA GLY A 62 -6.54 -13.73 -7.37
C GLY A 62 -5.68 -14.23 -6.20
N LEU A 63 -5.76 -13.62 -5.01
CA LEU A 63 -4.97 -13.95 -3.83
C LEU A 63 -5.87 -14.41 -2.67
N PRO A 64 -5.36 -15.17 -1.70
CA PRO A 64 -6.09 -15.48 -0.46
C PRO A 64 -6.14 -14.21 0.43
N ALA A 65 -6.88 -13.20 -0.01
CA ALA A 65 -6.95 -11.89 0.60
C ALA A 65 -8.39 -11.49 0.90
N GLU A 66 -8.61 -10.98 2.11
CA GLU A 66 -9.81 -10.27 2.51
C GLU A 66 -9.53 -8.77 2.39
N VAL A 67 -10.33 -8.05 1.60
CA VAL A 67 -10.14 -6.61 1.38
C VAL A 67 -11.24 -5.86 2.08
N VAL A 68 -10.88 -5.02 3.03
CA VAL A 68 -11.82 -4.29 3.90
C VAL A 68 -11.47 -2.80 3.99
N LEU A 69 -12.48 -2.00 4.25
CA LEU A 69 -12.30 -0.58 4.55
C LEU A 69 -11.80 -0.42 6.00
N ASP A 70 -10.74 0.35 6.17
CA ASP A 70 -10.19 0.70 7.48
C ASP A 70 -10.55 2.14 7.84
N GLU A 71 -11.39 2.29 8.87
CA GLU A 71 -11.85 3.59 9.35
C GLU A 71 -10.83 4.31 10.25
N HIS A 72 -9.74 3.62 10.65
CA HIS A 72 -8.71 4.20 11.49
C HIS A 72 -7.82 5.15 10.69
N ALA A 73 -7.43 6.25 11.36
CA ALA A 73 -6.53 7.23 10.73
C ALA A 73 -5.06 6.80 10.77
N PHE A 74 -4.70 5.89 11.65
CA PHE A 74 -3.31 5.45 11.87
C PHE A 74 -3.22 3.93 12.04
N THR A 75 -2.14 3.37 11.55
CA THR A 75 -1.85 1.93 11.64
C THR A 75 -1.90 1.39 13.07
N VAL A 76 -1.39 2.14 14.06
CA VAL A 76 -1.41 1.73 15.46
C VAL A 76 -2.84 1.49 15.96
N ASP A 77 -3.80 2.33 15.54
CA ASP A 77 -5.19 2.20 15.96
C ASP A 77 -5.86 1.01 15.24
N ALA A 78 -5.55 0.79 13.96
CA ALA A 78 -6.01 -0.35 13.18
C ALA A 78 -5.53 -1.69 13.76
N VAL A 79 -4.23 -1.83 14.05
CA VAL A 79 -3.69 -3.09 14.59
C VAL A 79 -4.14 -3.37 16.02
N ARG A 80 -4.34 -2.34 16.82
CA ARG A 80 -4.88 -2.44 18.20
C ARG A 80 -6.34 -2.89 18.21
N GLY A 81 -7.15 -2.36 17.28
CA GLY A 81 -8.58 -2.64 17.18
C GLY A 81 -8.94 -3.91 16.42
N GLY A 82 -8.10 -4.33 15.48
CA GLY A 82 -8.43 -5.34 14.48
C GLY A 82 -8.37 -6.80 14.94
N HIS A 83 -7.88 -7.10 16.14
CA HIS A 83 -7.81 -8.47 16.72
C HIS A 83 -7.21 -9.51 15.75
N PHE A 84 -6.13 -9.16 15.05
CA PHE A 84 -5.53 -10.00 14.00
C PHE A 84 -4.79 -11.25 14.53
N GLY A 85 -4.60 -11.37 15.84
CA GLY A 85 -3.89 -12.49 16.46
C GLY A 85 -2.37 -12.41 16.16
N ASP A 86 -1.75 -13.56 15.86
CA ASP A 86 -0.37 -13.60 15.37
C ASP A 86 -0.36 -13.09 13.93
N ALA A 87 0.09 -11.85 13.77
CA ALA A 87 0.06 -11.15 12.50
C ALA A 87 1.36 -10.43 12.16
N VAL A 88 1.54 -10.17 10.88
CA VAL A 88 2.66 -9.39 10.34
C VAL A 88 2.12 -8.29 9.44
N PHE A 89 2.58 -7.05 9.66
CA PHE A 89 2.26 -5.91 8.80
C PHE A 89 3.30 -5.83 7.69
N VAL A 90 2.83 -5.92 6.45
CA VAL A 90 3.67 -6.02 5.25
C VAL A 90 3.80 -4.64 4.59
N VAL A 91 5.03 -4.22 4.34
CA VAL A 91 5.35 -2.93 3.68
C VAL A 91 6.45 -3.11 2.65
N GLY A 92 6.51 -2.19 1.68
CA GLY A 92 7.69 -2.04 0.81
C GLY A 92 8.84 -1.32 1.52
N ALA A 93 10.01 -1.27 0.89
CA ALA A 93 11.22 -0.69 1.46
C ALA A 93 11.05 0.79 1.85
N ASP A 94 10.35 1.59 1.04
CA ASP A 94 10.15 3.03 1.30
C ASP A 94 9.31 3.26 2.56
N GLU A 95 8.21 2.53 2.71
CA GLU A 95 7.37 2.60 3.92
C GLU A 95 8.09 1.99 5.13
N GLY A 96 8.90 0.95 4.92
CA GLY A 96 9.78 0.41 5.96
C GLY A 96 10.80 1.44 6.43
N ALA A 97 11.43 2.18 5.53
CA ALA A 97 12.33 3.28 5.88
C ALA A 97 11.61 4.42 6.64
N ALA A 98 10.35 4.68 6.29
CA ALA A 98 9.54 5.68 6.98
C ALA A 98 8.95 5.20 8.32
N PHE A 99 8.97 3.90 8.61
CA PHE A 99 8.35 3.30 9.80
C PHE A 99 8.74 3.98 11.13
N PRO A 100 10.01 4.39 11.37
CA PRO A 100 10.36 5.10 12.60
C PRO A 100 9.63 6.44 12.82
N THR A 101 9.03 7.00 11.77
CA THR A 101 8.28 8.25 11.80
C THR A 101 6.76 8.06 11.95
N TRP A 102 6.29 6.81 11.93
CA TRP A 102 4.88 6.52 12.12
C TRP A 102 4.41 6.90 13.53
N LYS A 103 3.09 7.06 13.69
CA LYS A 103 2.50 7.27 15.01
C LYS A 103 2.73 6.02 15.88
N GLU A 104 3.41 6.18 16.98
CA GLU A 104 3.66 5.12 17.99
C GLU A 104 4.24 3.83 17.38
N PRO A 105 5.39 3.84 16.67
CA PRO A 105 5.89 2.67 15.95
C PRO A 105 6.23 1.51 16.89
N ASP A 106 6.72 1.78 18.09
CA ASP A 106 6.98 0.75 19.10
C ASP A 106 5.67 0.07 19.58
N GLU A 107 4.57 0.83 19.63
CA GLU A 107 3.27 0.28 19.97
C GLU A 107 2.69 -0.58 18.83
N VAL A 108 2.89 -0.20 17.56
CA VAL A 108 2.54 -1.08 16.42
C VAL A 108 3.21 -2.43 16.58
N LEU A 109 4.51 -2.45 16.92
CA LEU A 109 5.26 -3.70 17.07
C LEU A 109 4.88 -4.52 18.31
N ARG A 110 4.09 -4.02 19.24
CA ARG A 110 3.49 -4.84 20.31
C ARG A 110 2.39 -5.74 19.79
N TRP A 111 1.68 -5.28 18.77
CA TRP A 111 0.52 -5.98 18.21
C TRP A 111 0.87 -6.87 17.03
N VAL A 112 1.82 -6.44 16.17
CA VAL A 112 2.22 -7.14 14.97
C VAL A 112 3.74 -7.11 14.80
N ARG A 113 4.30 -8.01 13.99
CA ARG A 113 5.65 -7.84 13.46
C ARG A 113 5.58 -6.99 12.19
N LEU A 114 6.68 -6.34 11.82
CA LEU A 114 6.80 -5.65 10.53
C LEU A 114 7.56 -6.54 9.55
N ALA A 115 7.00 -6.76 8.37
CA ALA A 115 7.70 -7.42 7.28
C ALA A 115 7.98 -6.42 6.15
N VAL A 116 9.25 -6.28 5.78
CA VAL A 116 9.71 -5.32 4.79
C VAL A 116 10.19 -6.05 3.55
N GLY A 117 9.46 -5.85 2.44
CA GLY A 117 9.87 -6.32 1.12
C GLY A 117 10.96 -5.42 0.55
N THR A 118 12.12 -5.99 0.21
CA THR A 118 13.26 -5.28 -0.34
C THR A 118 13.66 -5.85 -1.69
N ARG A 119 14.04 -5.00 -2.62
CA ARG A 119 14.55 -5.45 -3.93
C ARG A 119 15.93 -6.11 -3.76
N SER A 120 16.15 -7.20 -4.49
CA SER A 120 17.46 -7.85 -4.52
C SER A 120 18.56 -6.87 -4.93
N GLY A 121 19.66 -6.87 -4.17
CA GLY A 121 20.78 -5.95 -4.41
C GLY A 121 20.65 -4.56 -3.78
N TYR A 122 19.52 -4.24 -3.17
CA TYR A 122 19.35 -3.01 -2.39
C TYR A 122 19.44 -3.30 -0.89
N PRO A 123 20.16 -2.46 -0.11
CA PRO A 123 20.22 -2.65 1.33
C PRO A 123 18.82 -2.47 1.93
N PRO A 124 18.44 -3.32 2.91
CA PRO A 124 17.21 -3.09 3.66
C PRO A 124 17.31 -1.76 4.43
N PRO A 125 16.16 -1.12 4.74
CA PRO A 125 16.17 0.05 5.60
C PRO A 125 16.77 -0.27 6.98
N ASP A 126 17.42 0.74 7.58
CA ASP A 126 18.00 0.59 8.92
C ASP A 126 16.88 0.55 9.97
N LEU A 127 16.55 -0.66 10.39
CA LEU A 127 15.53 -0.95 11.40
C LEU A 127 16.10 -1.84 12.53
N GLU A 128 17.42 -1.91 12.67
CA GLU A 128 18.13 -2.76 13.66
C GLU A 128 17.64 -2.54 15.10
N ARG A 129 17.25 -1.30 15.44
CA ARG A 129 16.70 -0.97 16.77
C ARG A 129 15.46 -1.77 17.17
N TYR A 130 14.77 -2.35 16.21
CA TYR A 130 13.53 -3.11 16.44
C TYR A 130 13.75 -4.63 16.52
N GLY A 131 14.98 -5.10 16.29
CA GLY A 131 15.41 -6.49 16.47
C GLY A 131 14.54 -7.49 15.70
N ASP A 132 14.15 -8.56 16.38
CA ASP A 132 13.34 -9.66 15.83
C ASP A 132 11.88 -9.30 15.51
N ARG A 133 11.46 -8.08 15.85
CA ARG A 133 10.13 -7.57 15.49
C ARG A 133 10.04 -7.13 14.02
N VAL A 134 11.19 -7.04 13.33
CA VAL A 134 11.26 -6.71 11.90
C VAL A 134 11.83 -7.88 11.11
N ILE A 135 11.16 -8.24 10.04
CA ILE A 135 11.54 -9.32 9.13
C ILE A 135 11.75 -8.71 7.73
N SER A 136 12.86 -9.01 7.08
CA SER A 136 13.07 -8.64 5.68
C SER A 136 12.85 -9.84 4.77
N PHE A 137 12.28 -9.61 3.58
CA PHE A 137 12.10 -10.62 2.54
C PHE A 137 12.38 -10.02 1.16
N GLU A 138 12.74 -10.87 0.21
CA GLU A 138 12.99 -10.43 -1.16
C GLU A 138 11.68 -10.09 -1.88
N LEU A 139 11.71 -8.99 -2.63
CA LEU A 139 10.60 -8.49 -3.41
C LEU A 139 11.05 -8.18 -4.83
N ASP A 140 10.57 -8.95 -5.80
CA ASP A 140 10.63 -8.55 -7.21
C ASP A 140 9.34 -7.80 -7.55
N SER A 141 9.46 -6.49 -7.69
CA SER A 141 8.33 -5.60 -7.93
C SER A 141 8.63 -4.64 -9.07
N PRO A 142 7.65 -4.42 -9.97
CA PRO A 142 7.78 -3.37 -10.97
C PRO A 142 7.92 -2.00 -10.29
N ASP A 143 8.62 -1.11 -10.97
CA ASP A 143 8.75 0.29 -10.55
C ASP A 143 7.49 1.05 -10.98
N VAL A 144 6.50 1.06 -10.12
CA VAL A 144 5.20 1.69 -10.37
C VAL A 144 4.67 2.37 -9.12
N SER A 145 4.06 3.53 -9.31
CA SER A 145 3.36 4.28 -8.27
C SER A 145 1.94 4.67 -8.69
N ALA A 146 1.09 4.97 -7.72
CA ALA A 146 -0.25 5.48 -8.00
C ALA A 146 -0.21 6.82 -8.76
N ASP A 147 0.78 7.67 -8.47
CA ASP A 147 0.99 8.94 -9.19
C ASP A 147 1.26 8.72 -10.67
N GLN A 148 2.12 7.75 -11.02
CA GLN A 148 2.36 7.38 -12.42
C GLN A 148 1.10 6.89 -13.13
N VAL A 149 0.27 6.08 -12.45
CA VAL A 149 -1.00 5.61 -13.01
C VAL A 149 -1.92 6.80 -13.29
N ARG A 150 -2.11 7.69 -12.31
CA ARG A 150 -2.97 8.86 -12.47
C ARG A 150 -2.46 9.81 -13.56
N ALA A 151 -1.16 10.06 -13.63
CA ALA A 151 -0.55 10.88 -14.68
C ALA A 151 -0.82 10.32 -16.08
N ARG A 152 -0.62 9.00 -16.30
CA ARG A 152 -0.92 8.37 -17.60
C ARG A 152 -2.39 8.48 -17.98
N VAL A 153 -3.31 8.30 -17.04
CA VAL A 153 -4.75 8.45 -17.31
C VAL A 153 -5.08 9.89 -17.73
N GLN A 154 -4.48 10.89 -17.09
CA GLN A 154 -4.64 12.30 -17.45
C GLN A 154 -4.16 12.60 -18.86
N GLU A 155 -3.07 11.97 -19.27
CA GLU A 155 -2.49 12.10 -20.61
C GLU A 155 -3.22 11.24 -21.66
N GLY A 156 -4.27 10.51 -21.27
CA GLY A 156 -5.00 9.60 -22.16
C GLY A 156 -4.20 8.37 -22.58
N GLN A 157 -3.14 8.03 -21.84
CA GLN A 157 -2.30 6.88 -22.11
C GLN A 157 -2.84 5.61 -21.44
N PRO A 158 -2.58 4.41 -21.99
CA PRO A 158 -2.99 3.14 -21.40
C PRO A 158 -2.22 2.87 -20.09
N VAL A 159 -2.87 2.13 -19.16
CA VAL A 159 -2.30 1.80 -17.84
C VAL A 159 -2.23 0.28 -17.56
N HIS A 160 -2.51 -0.57 -18.56
CA HIS A 160 -2.55 -2.03 -18.42
C HIS A 160 -1.22 -2.66 -17.97
N ASP A 161 -0.09 -1.99 -18.23
CA ASP A 161 1.24 -2.39 -17.76
C ASP A 161 1.53 -1.98 -16.30
N LEU A 162 0.76 -1.04 -15.75
CA LEU A 162 0.95 -0.50 -14.41
C LEU A 162 0.01 -1.08 -13.37
N VAL A 163 -1.19 -1.48 -13.77
CA VAL A 163 -2.23 -2.01 -12.87
C VAL A 163 -2.75 -3.37 -13.36
N PRO A 164 -3.35 -4.19 -12.49
CA PRO A 164 -4.08 -5.38 -12.92
C PRO A 164 -5.18 -5.04 -13.95
N GLU A 165 -5.43 -5.93 -14.91
CA GLU A 165 -6.41 -5.71 -15.98
C GLU A 165 -7.80 -5.29 -15.45
N PRO A 166 -8.40 -5.95 -14.42
CA PRO A 166 -9.70 -5.50 -13.90
C PRO A 166 -9.69 -4.08 -13.34
N VAL A 167 -8.54 -3.65 -12.78
CA VAL A 167 -8.37 -2.27 -12.30
C VAL A 167 -8.31 -1.28 -13.47
N ALA A 168 -7.61 -1.64 -14.56
CA ALA A 168 -7.55 -0.80 -15.76
C ALA A 168 -8.94 -0.63 -16.39
N GLU A 169 -9.71 -1.71 -16.48
CA GLU A 169 -11.09 -1.71 -16.95
C GLU A 169 -11.97 -0.81 -16.08
N ALA A 170 -11.94 -0.98 -14.75
CA ALA A 170 -12.71 -0.17 -13.81
C ALA A 170 -12.33 1.33 -13.87
N ILE A 171 -11.05 1.68 -13.99
CA ILE A 171 -10.59 3.06 -14.19
C ILE A 171 -11.22 3.66 -15.46
N SER A 172 -11.25 2.89 -16.56
CA SER A 172 -11.83 3.33 -17.83
C SER A 172 -13.35 3.48 -17.77
N GLU A 173 -14.07 2.49 -17.22
CA GLU A 173 -15.53 2.48 -17.10
C GLU A 173 -16.05 3.61 -16.22
N LEU A 174 -15.40 3.84 -15.08
CA LEU A 174 -15.79 4.88 -14.13
C LEU A 174 -15.26 6.27 -14.50
N GLY A 175 -14.40 6.36 -15.53
CA GLY A 175 -13.78 7.63 -15.94
C GLY A 175 -12.90 8.25 -14.88
N LEU A 176 -12.30 7.43 -14.02
CA LEU A 176 -11.48 7.89 -12.90
C LEU A 176 -10.24 8.62 -13.38
N TYR A 177 -9.76 9.56 -12.56
CA TYR A 177 -8.51 10.32 -12.71
C TYR A 177 -8.45 11.23 -13.96
N ARG A 178 -9.50 11.29 -14.79
CA ARG A 178 -9.56 12.20 -15.93
C ARG A 178 -9.79 13.62 -15.44
N GLY A 179 -8.90 14.55 -15.80
CA GLY A 179 -9.01 15.96 -15.42
C GLY A 179 -8.58 16.30 -13.98
N TYR A 180 -7.97 15.37 -13.28
CA TYR A 180 -7.32 15.65 -12.02
C TYR A 180 -6.04 16.46 -12.30
N THR A 181 -5.93 17.67 -11.74
CA THR A 181 -4.68 18.45 -11.73
C THR A 181 -4.03 18.25 -10.37
N ASP A 182 -2.82 17.69 -10.34
CA ASP A 182 -2.05 17.57 -9.11
C ASP A 182 -1.68 18.99 -8.62
N SER A 183 -2.44 19.50 -7.67
CA SER A 183 -2.20 20.82 -7.07
C SER A 183 -0.92 20.87 -6.22
N ALA A 184 -0.19 19.76 -6.08
CA ALA A 184 1.09 19.70 -5.39
C ALA A 184 2.28 20.16 -6.27
N ALA A 185 2.10 20.23 -7.60
CA ALA A 185 3.12 20.70 -8.51
C ALA A 185 3.28 22.24 -8.55
N GLU A 186 2.37 22.98 -7.95
CA GLU A 186 2.40 24.47 -7.88
C GLU A 186 2.91 25.01 -6.54
N LYS A 187 3.96 24.44 -5.97
CA LYS A 187 4.77 25.15 -5.00
C LYS A 187 5.89 25.88 -5.73
N ASP A 188 5.56 27.12 -6.08
CA ASP A 188 6.41 28.18 -6.59
C ASP A 188 7.79 28.24 -5.89
N PRO A 189 8.91 28.20 -6.63
CA PRO A 189 10.23 28.38 -6.05
C PRO A 189 10.59 29.87 -5.99
N LYS A 190 9.77 30.70 -5.36
CA LYS A 190 10.11 32.10 -5.07
C LYS A 190 9.43 32.62 -3.79
N SER A 191 10.11 32.47 -2.67
CA SER A 191 10.09 33.46 -1.61
C SER A 191 11.39 33.40 -0.84
N HIS A 192 12.08 34.49 -0.88
CA HIS A 192 13.37 34.83 -0.30
C HIS A 192 13.46 34.62 1.20
#